data_692db360c7163f811b14abfb40de44d1
#
_entry.id   692db360c7163f811b14abfb40de44d1
#
_cell.length_a   1.000
_cell.length_b   1.000
_cell.length_c   1.000
_cell.angle_alpha   90.00
_cell.angle_beta   90.00
_cell.angle_gamma   90.00
#
_symmetry.space_group_name_H-M   'P 1'
#
loop_
_entity.id
_entity.type
_entity.pdbx_description
1 polymer ?
#
loop_
_entity_poly.entity_id
_entity_poly.type
_entity_poly.pdbx_seq_one_letter_code
_entity_poly.pdbx_strand_id
1 'polypeptide(L)'
;MKTLLLVGCCTVVMLAAASTVTAFSQDVERNQPQEKVKTKGDRVIVRDKSKPVRKAIEDWYELNKAAFAARDLTEIMALRTKDFHTITPDGKTNSRADMETRTKGFIAQIVQFISQNTEIGSIDAQDDLASADVKQRTVRIQRLPDGMLHKVESSVVQRETWKRTDEGWKLFRVDNIRDGSLLVDDKPYPPR
;
A
#
# COMPACT_ATOMS: atom_id res chain seq x y z
N MET A 1 2.11 24.50 -20.55
CA MET A 1 1.99 23.89 -19.22
C MET A 1 1.82 22.39 -19.40
N LYS A 2 2.89 21.60 -19.20
CA LYS A 2 2.86 20.13 -19.34
C LYS A 2 2.80 19.54 -17.94
N THR A 3 1.66 18.99 -17.58
CA THR A 3 1.44 18.27 -16.31
C THR A 3 2.25 17.00 -16.35
N LEU A 4 3.31 16.93 -15.54
CA LEU A 4 4.17 15.75 -15.40
C LEU A 4 3.43 14.72 -14.55
N LEU A 5 2.88 13.70 -15.20
CA LEU A 5 2.28 12.55 -14.55
C LEU A 5 3.39 11.60 -14.08
N LEU A 6 3.79 11.71 -12.82
CA LEU A 6 4.65 10.72 -12.15
C LEU A 6 3.76 9.60 -11.62
N VAL A 7 3.84 8.46 -12.25
CA VAL A 7 3.03 7.28 -11.90
C VAL A 7 3.94 6.16 -11.47
N GLY A 8 3.91 5.81 -10.23
CA GLY A 8 4.56 4.62 -9.70
C GLY A 8 3.58 3.82 -8.87
N CYS A 9 3.43 2.57 -9.16
CA CYS A 9 2.56 1.68 -8.43
C CYS A 9 3.35 0.83 -7.43
N CYS A 10 3.75 1.38 -6.45
CA CYS A 10 3.46 1.15 -5.05
C CYS A 10 2.97 2.50 -4.61
N THR A 11 1.69 2.70 -4.69
CA THR A 11 0.98 3.93 -4.37
C THR A 11 1.83 5.20 -4.52
N VAL A 12 1.85 5.76 -5.71
CA VAL A 12 2.50 7.05 -5.92
C VAL A 12 1.65 8.14 -5.32
N VAL A 13 2.18 8.74 -4.31
CA VAL A 13 1.70 10.01 -3.77
C VAL A 13 2.01 11.09 -4.80
N MET A 14 0.99 11.62 -5.44
CA MET A 14 1.06 12.94 -6.04
C MET A 14 0.96 13.95 -4.90
N LEU A 15 2.06 14.58 -4.54
CA LEU A 15 2.01 15.79 -3.72
C LEU A 15 1.46 16.94 -4.59
N ALA A 16 0.20 17.27 -4.40
CA ALA A 16 -0.31 18.58 -4.75
C ALA A 16 -0.14 19.50 -3.53
N ALA A 17 0.28 20.73 -3.80
CA ALA A 17 0.72 21.74 -2.85
C ALA A 17 -0.28 22.06 -1.73
N ALA A 18 0.32 22.35 -0.60
CA ALA A 18 -0.11 23.15 0.55
C ALA A 18 -1.55 23.69 0.58
N SER A 19 -2.30 23.22 1.56
CA SER A 19 -3.31 24.05 2.23
C SER A 19 -3.30 23.68 3.73
N THR A 20 -3.14 24.70 4.54
CA THR A 20 -3.18 24.73 5.99
C THR A 20 -4.37 23.97 6.54
N VAL A 21 -4.12 22.94 7.34
CA VAL A 21 -5.15 22.25 8.10
C VAL A 21 -5.07 22.66 9.55
N THR A 22 -6.11 23.33 9.98
CA THR A 22 -6.45 23.60 11.37
C THR A 22 -6.73 22.28 12.08
N ALA A 23 -6.06 22.08 13.21
CA ALA A 23 -6.27 20.94 14.09
C ALA A 23 -7.72 20.90 14.60
N PHE A 24 -8.38 19.77 14.42
CA PHE A 24 -9.58 19.42 15.17
C PHE A 24 -9.30 18.10 15.88
N SER A 25 -9.08 18.21 17.18
CA SER A 25 -8.99 17.08 18.10
C SER A 25 -10.41 16.56 18.31
N GLN A 26 -10.68 15.32 17.95
CA GLN A 26 -11.83 14.59 18.48
C GLN A 26 -11.34 13.26 19.03
N ASP A 27 -11.29 13.21 20.36
CA ASP A 27 -11.25 11.98 21.14
C ASP A 27 -12.51 11.16 20.85
N VAL A 28 -12.35 10.07 20.14
CA VAL A 28 -13.38 9.04 20.03
C VAL A 28 -13.02 7.91 20.98
N GLU A 29 -13.64 7.95 22.14
CA GLU A 29 -13.65 6.85 23.11
C GLU A 29 -14.20 5.58 22.43
N ARG A 30 -13.32 4.60 22.22
CA ARG A 30 -13.66 3.32 21.61
C ARG A 30 -14.25 2.39 22.68
N ASN A 31 -15.56 2.47 22.89
CA ASN A 31 -16.31 1.47 23.64
C ASN A 31 -16.42 0.18 22.79
N GLN A 32 -15.56 -0.80 23.08
CA GLN A 32 -15.75 -2.17 22.58
C GLN A 32 -16.69 -2.92 23.53
N PRO A 33 -17.73 -3.61 23.04
CA PRO A 33 -18.50 -4.51 23.86
C PRO A 33 -17.68 -5.75 24.20
N GLN A 34 -17.22 -5.86 25.45
CA GLN A 34 -16.67 -7.10 25.96
C GLN A 34 -17.84 -8.04 26.32
N GLU A 35 -18.06 -9.02 25.51
CA GLU A 35 -18.95 -10.13 25.84
C GLU A 35 -18.30 -11.01 26.94
N LYS A 36 -18.77 -10.84 28.18
CA LYS A 36 -18.32 -11.65 29.32
C LYS A 36 -19.05 -12.99 29.28
N VAL A 37 -18.42 -14.00 28.71
CA VAL A 37 -18.83 -15.40 28.93
C VAL A 37 -18.12 -15.93 30.18
N LYS A 38 -18.85 -16.07 31.26
CA LYS A 38 -18.39 -16.80 32.45
C LYS A 38 -18.58 -18.30 32.21
N THR A 39 -17.50 -19.03 32.05
CA THR A 39 -17.50 -20.50 32.21
C THR A 39 -16.33 -20.93 33.10
N LYS A 40 -16.66 -21.81 34.02
CA LYS A 40 -15.86 -22.33 35.11
C LYS A 40 -14.82 -23.30 34.53
N GLY A 41 -13.53 -23.00 34.67
CA GLY A 41 -12.50 -24.04 34.69
C GLY A 41 -11.68 -24.29 33.40
N ASP A 42 -12.07 -23.79 32.22
CA ASP A 42 -11.27 -23.93 31.03
C ASP A 42 -10.56 -22.62 30.67
N ARG A 43 -9.23 -22.66 30.55
CA ARG A 43 -8.47 -21.58 29.95
C ARG A 43 -8.90 -21.46 28.50
N VAL A 44 -9.78 -20.49 28.22
CA VAL A 44 -10.07 -20.12 26.84
C VAL A 44 -8.77 -19.58 26.23
N ILE A 45 -8.11 -20.43 25.45
CA ILE A 45 -6.98 -20.01 24.61
C ILE A 45 -7.61 -19.16 23.51
N VAL A 46 -7.66 -17.86 23.72
CA VAL A 46 -7.99 -16.90 22.66
C VAL A 46 -6.87 -17.01 21.62
N ARG A 47 -7.11 -17.80 20.58
CA ARG A 47 -6.19 -17.88 19.46
C ARG A 47 -6.17 -16.51 18.81
N ASP A 48 -5.03 -15.87 18.86
CA ASP A 48 -4.79 -14.60 18.16
C ASP A 48 -4.96 -14.84 16.65
N LYS A 49 -6.15 -14.52 16.15
CA LYS A 49 -6.53 -14.70 14.74
C LYS A 49 -5.68 -13.83 13.80
N SER A 50 -4.98 -12.82 14.33
CA SER A 50 -4.15 -11.92 13.52
C SER A 50 -2.87 -12.56 13.03
N LYS A 51 -2.29 -13.52 13.75
CA LYS A 51 -1.00 -14.17 13.40
C LYS A 51 -1.02 -14.89 12.05
N PRO A 52 -1.99 -15.80 11.75
CA PRO A 52 -2.05 -16.45 10.44
C PRO A 52 -2.34 -15.46 9.31
N VAL A 53 -3.12 -14.41 9.57
CA VAL A 53 -3.40 -13.36 8.61
C VAL A 53 -2.14 -12.54 8.33
N ARG A 54 -1.38 -12.15 9.36
CA ARG A 54 -0.10 -11.46 9.21
C ARG A 54 0.86 -12.24 8.32
N LYS A 55 1.05 -13.53 8.60
CA LYS A 55 1.93 -14.37 7.78
C LYS A 55 1.49 -14.40 6.31
N ALA A 56 0.20 -14.55 6.05
CA ALA A 56 -0.32 -14.56 4.69
C ALA A 56 -0.13 -13.22 3.97
N ILE A 57 -0.23 -12.09 4.67
CA ILE A 57 0.03 -10.75 4.11
C ILE A 57 1.53 -10.56 3.87
N GLU A 58 2.40 -11.02 4.76
CA GLU A 58 3.86 -11.00 4.56
C GLU A 58 4.25 -11.82 3.33
N ASP A 59 3.71 -13.02 3.16
CA ASP A 59 3.92 -13.85 1.96
C ASP A 59 3.41 -13.17 0.70
N TRP A 60 2.26 -12.48 0.78
CA TRP A 60 1.74 -11.66 -0.31
C TRP A 60 2.74 -10.56 -0.73
N TYR A 61 3.41 -9.91 0.23
CA TYR A 61 4.43 -8.89 -0.08
C TYR A 61 5.65 -9.47 -0.77
N GLU A 62 6.11 -10.67 -0.39
CA GLU A 62 7.22 -11.31 -1.09
C GLU A 62 6.85 -11.68 -2.53
N LEU A 63 5.63 -12.17 -2.77
CA LEU A 63 5.13 -12.42 -4.12
C LEU A 63 5.02 -11.13 -4.93
N ASN A 64 4.46 -10.08 -4.35
CA ASN A 64 4.32 -8.78 -5.01
C ASN A 64 5.69 -8.17 -5.37
N LYS A 65 6.67 -8.26 -4.48
CA LYS A 65 8.05 -7.82 -4.70
C LYS A 65 8.71 -8.60 -5.84
N ALA A 66 8.55 -9.93 -5.86
CA ALA A 66 9.06 -10.77 -6.94
C ALA A 66 8.44 -10.41 -8.29
N ALA A 67 7.12 -10.22 -8.34
CA ALA A 67 6.39 -9.82 -9.55
C ALA A 67 6.84 -8.45 -10.07
N PHE A 68 7.08 -7.46 -9.18
CA PHE A 68 7.63 -6.16 -9.56
C PHE A 68 9.06 -6.27 -10.07
N ALA A 69 9.91 -7.07 -9.44
CA ALA A 69 11.29 -7.30 -9.88
C ALA A 69 11.33 -7.96 -11.28
N ALA A 70 10.42 -8.91 -11.53
CA ALA A 70 10.23 -9.54 -12.84
C ALA A 70 9.54 -8.62 -13.86
N ARG A 71 8.95 -7.50 -13.44
CA ARG A 71 8.10 -6.63 -14.25
C ARG A 71 6.89 -7.36 -14.84
N ASP A 72 6.38 -8.34 -14.12
CA ASP A 72 5.25 -9.15 -14.54
C ASP A 72 3.93 -8.49 -14.12
N LEU A 73 3.29 -7.77 -15.06
CA LEU A 73 2.02 -7.10 -14.82
C LEU A 73 0.90 -8.09 -14.47
N THR A 74 0.91 -9.26 -15.07
CA THR A 74 -0.11 -10.28 -14.85
C THR A 74 -0.08 -10.75 -13.40
N GLU A 75 1.10 -11.13 -12.91
CA GLU A 75 1.29 -11.55 -11.52
C GLU A 75 1.01 -10.40 -10.54
N ILE A 76 1.48 -9.18 -10.83
CA ILE A 76 1.16 -8.01 -10.02
C ILE A 76 -0.36 -7.84 -9.88
N MET A 77 -1.12 -7.97 -10.97
CA MET A 77 -2.56 -7.79 -10.93
C MET A 77 -3.31 -9.02 -10.39
N ALA A 78 -2.75 -10.24 -10.49
CA ALA A 78 -3.32 -11.45 -9.89
C ALA A 78 -3.37 -11.38 -8.35
N LEU A 79 -2.45 -10.65 -7.72
CA LEU A 79 -2.41 -10.41 -6.28
C LEU A 79 -3.47 -9.41 -5.78
N ARG A 80 -4.30 -8.87 -6.65
CA ARG A 80 -5.37 -7.92 -6.35
C ARG A 80 -6.73 -8.53 -6.66
N THR A 81 -7.74 -8.12 -5.90
CA THR A 81 -9.13 -8.56 -6.17
C THR A 81 -9.64 -7.96 -7.49
N LYS A 82 -10.72 -8.53 -8.02
CA LYS A 82 -11.37 -8.01 -9.25
C LYS A 82 -11.94 -6.60 -9.05
N ASP A 83 -12.37 -6.30 -7.82
CA ASP A 83 -12.93 -5.02 -7.36
C ASP A 83 -11.89 -4.13 -6.66
N PHE A 84 -10.59 -4.40 -6.86
CA PHE A 84 -9.51 -3.59 -6.32
C PHE A 84 -9.63 -2.12 -6.75
N HIS A 85 -9.41 -1.23 -5.80
CA HIS A 85 -9.38 0.21 -6.05
C HIS A 85 -8.46 0.94 -5.08
N THR A 86 -8.08 2.17 -5.43
CA THR A 86 -7.33 3.06 -4.55
C THR A 86 -8.09 4.37 -4.36
N ILE A 87 -7.98 4.96 -3.17
CA ILE A 87 -8.54 6.27 -2.86
C ILE A 87 -7.37 7.22 -2.61
N THR A 88 -7.24 8.24 -3.45
CA THR A 88 -6.19 9.25 -3.35
C THR A 88 -6.47 10.24 -2.21
N PRO A 89 -5.48 11.02 -1.72
CA PRO A 89 -5.67 12.00 -0.66
C PRO A 89 -6.74 13.07 -0.96
N ASP A 90 -6.97 13.38 -2.24
CA ASP A 90 -8.03 14.27 -2.72
C ASP A 90 -9.41 13.59 -2.86
N GLY A 91 -9.54 12.34 -2.41
CA GLY A 91 -10.78 11.56 -2.40
C GLY A 91 -11.14 10.91 -3.74
N LYS A 92 -10.31 11.03 -4.77
CA LYS A 92 -10.55 10.40 -6.07
C LYS A 92 -10.33 8.90 -5.98
N THR A 93 -11.28 8.12 -6.50
CA THR A 93 -11.14 6.67 -6.64
C THR A 93 -10.54 6.31 -8.00
N ASN A 94 -9.49 5.50 -7.98
CA ASN A 94 -8.96 4.86 -9.18
C ASN A 94 -9.36 3.39 -9.17
N SER A 95 -9.96 2.93 -10.22
CA SER A 95 -10.38 1.54 -10.40
C SER A 95 -9.19 0.60 -10.61
N ARG A 96 -9.47 -0.71 -10.59
CA ARG A 96 -8.46 -1.73 -10.95
C ARG A 96 -7.88 -1.51 -12.34
N ALA A 97 -8.71 -1.14 -13.32
CA ALA A 97 -8.26 -0.87 -14.70
C ALA A 97 -7.35 0.37 -14.79
N ASP A 98 -7.68 1.44 -14.04
CA ASP A 98 -6.81 2.62 -13.94
C ASP A 98 -5.46 2.24 -13.34
N MET A 99 -5.47 1.42 -12.28
CA MET A 99 -4.26 0.98 -11.60
C MET A 99 -3.43 0.03 -12.46
N GLU A 100 -4.05 -0.83 -13.25
CA GLU A 100 -3.36 -1.69 -14.23
C GLU A 100 -2.63 -0.85 -15.28
N THR A 101 -3.32 0.12 -15.87
CA THR A 101 -2.72 1.05 -16.84
C THR A 101 -1.53 1.81 -16.25
N ARG A 102 -1.69 2.32 -15.02
CA ARG A 102 -0.62 3.02 -14.31
C ARG A 102 0.56 2.10 -13.99
N THR A 103 0.28 0.88 -13.50
CA THR A 103 1.31 -0.11 -13.19
C THR A 103 2.10 -0.49 -14.44
N LYS A 104 1.42 -0.70 -15.58
CA LYS A 104 2.08 -0.98 -16.85
C LYS A 104 3.06 0.14 -17.26
N GLY A 105 2.61 1.39 -17.18
CA GLY A 105 3.47 2.55 -17.46
C GLY A 105 4.66 2.66 -16.50
N PHE A 106 4.44 2.34 -15.23
CA PHE A 106 5.47 2.39 -14.22
C PHE A 106 6.56 1.32 -14.39
N ILE A 107 6.16 0.05 -14.52
CA ILE A 107 7.14 -1.05 -14.69
C ILE A 107 7.95 -0.92 -15.99
N ALA A 108 7.39 -0.29 -17.03
CA ALA A 108 8.11 0.00 -18.27
C ALA A 108 9.27 1.00 -18.09
N GLN A 109 9.20 1.86 -17.08
CA GLN A 109 10.24 2.84 -16.78
C GLN A 109 11.34 2.27 -15.85
N ILE A 110 11.06 1.19 -15.13
CA ILE A 110 12.02 0.57 -14.20
C ILE A 110 13.03 -0.23 -14.99
N VAL A 111 14.31 0.14 -14.84
CA VAL A 111 15.44 -0.63 -15.39
C VAL A 111 15.90 -1.69 -14.41
N GLN A 112 15.97 -1.32 -13.12
CA GLN A 112 16.38 -2.22 -12.05
C GLN A 112 15.57 -1.94 -10.79
N PHE A 113 15.03 -2.98 -10.19
CA PHE A 113 14.43 -2.94 -8.88
C PHE A 113 15.48 -3.33 -7.84
N ILE A 114 15.86 -2.40 -6.95
CA ILE A 114 16.95 -2.61 -6.01
C ILE A 114 16.42 -3.21 -4.70
N SER A 115 15.44 -2.58 -4.09
CA SER A 115 14.87 -3.06 -2.81
C SER A 115 13.46 -2.54 -2.57
N GLN A 116 12.72 -3.30 -1.79
CA GLN A 116 11.46 -2.88 -1.17
C GLN A 116 11.46 -3.33 0.27
N ASN A 117 11.25 -2.38 1.17
CA ASN A 117 11.01 -2.65 2.58
C ASN A 117 9.57 -2.31 2.90
N THR A 118 8.93 -3.20 3.66
CA THR A 118 7.54 -3.05 4.08
C THR A 118 7.43 -3.26 5.59
N GLU A 119 6.89 -2.28 6.28
CA GLU A 119 6.57 -2.35 7.71
C GLU A 119 5.05 -2.42 7.84
N ILE A 120 4.54 -3.54 8.34
CA ILE A 120 3.11 -3.76 8.55
C ILE A 120 2.79 -3.47 10.01
N GLY A 121 1.91 -2.50 10.23
CA GLY A 121 1.41 -2.14 11.56
C GLY A 121 0.56 -3.24 12.22
N SER A 122 -0.25 -2.87 13.18
CA SER A 122 -1.25 -3.77 13.77
C SER A 122 -2.30 -4.14 12.72
N ILE A 123 -2.61 -5.44 12.64
CA ILE A 123 -3.63 -5.96 11.74
C ILE A 123 -4.95 -6.04 12.49
N ASP A 124 -5.97 -5.39 11.93
CA ASP A 124 -7.36 -5.59 12.32
C ASP A 124 -7.98 -6.57 11.33
N ALA A 125 -8.30 -7.79 11.81
CA ALA A 125 -8.82 -8.86 10.99
C ALA A 125 -10.22 -9.26 11.48
N GLN A 126 -11.20 -9.15 10.59
CA GLN A 126 -12.60 -9.52 10.84
C GLN A 126 -13.08 -10.39 9.67
N ASP A 127 -13.43 -11.63 9.97
CA ASP A 127 -13.92 -12.62 9.00
C ASP A 127 -13.02 -12.71 7.76
N ASP A 128 -13.50 -12.24 6.61
CA ASP A 128 -12.81 -12.30 5.32
C ASP A 128 -12.12 -10.98 4.94
N LEU A 129 -12.04 -10.03 5.86
CA LEU A 129 -11.34 -8.76 5.67
C LEU A 129 -10.23 -8.58 6.71
N ALA A 130 -9.11 -8.01 6.26
CA ALA A 130 -8.04 -7.58 7.14
C ALA A 130 -7.54 -6.21 6.69
N SER A 131 -7.22 -5.34 7.63
CA SER A 131 -6.65 -4.03 7.33
C SER A 131 -5.49 -3.69 8.24
N ALA A 132 -4.53 -2.94 7.73
CA ALA A 132 -3.41 -2.40 8.48
C ALA A 132 -2.92 -1.09 7.86
N ASP A 133 -2.28 -0.27 8.67
CA ASP A 133 -1.41 0.79 8.17
C ASP A 133 -0.07 0.17 7.77
N VAL A 134 0.38 0.48 6.58
CA VAL A 134 1.59 -0.07 5.99
C VAL A 134 2.50 1.06 5.56
N LYS A 135 3.78 0.98 5.96
CA LYS A 135 4.81 1.86 5.46
C LYS A 135 5.66 1.10 4.45
N GLN A 136 5.77 1.64 3.26
CA GLN A 136 6.58 1.08 2.18
C GLN A 136 7.70 2.03 1.81
N ARG A 137 8.89 1.48 1.55
CA ARG A 137 10.03 2.17 0.97
C ARG A 137 10.55 1.34 -0.19
N THR A 138 10.70 1.96 -1.36
CA THR A 138 11.19 1.31 -2.58
C THR A 138 12.37 2.07 -3.13
N VAL A 139 13.41 1.35 -3.54
CA VAL A 139 14.59 1.89 -4.23
C VAL A 139 14.74 1.19 -5.58
N ARG A 140 14.92 1.98 -6.66
CA ARG A 140 14.99 1.47 -8.02
C ARG A 140 15.82 2.38 -8.91
N ILE A 141 16.32 1.84 -10.01
CA ILE A 141 16.84 2.63 -11.15
C ILE A 141 15.71 2.77 -12.16
N GLN A 142 15.39 3.99 -12.50
CA GLN A 142 14.25 4.32 -13.37
C GLN A 142 14.67 5.33 -14.43
N ARG A 143 14.15 5.17 -15.65
CA ARG A 143 14.26 6.18 -16.69
C ARG A 143 13.24 7.27 -16.47
N LEU A 144 13.69 8.51 -16.33
CA LEU A 144 12.82 9.66 -16.17
C LEU A 144 12.56 10.36 -17.52
N PRO A 145 11.65 11.37 -17.58
CA PRO A 145 11.30 12.07 -18.82
C PRO A 145 12.45 12.80 -19.52
N ASP A 146 13.53 13.08 -18.82
CA ASP A 146 14.78 13.60 -19.40
C ASP A 146 15.55 12.55 -20.22
N GLY A 147 15.06 11.30 -20.23
CA GLY A 147 15.69 10.16 -20.90
C GLY A 147 16.83 9.51 -20.11
N MET A 148 17.23 10.09 -18.98
CA MET A 148 18.33 9.60 -18.17
C MET A 148 17.89 8.54 -17.16
N LEU A 149 18.86 7.76 -16.67
CA LEU A 149 18.65 6.79 -15.61
C LEU A 149 18.97 7.44 -14.26
N HIS A 150 18.03 7.34 -13.35
CA HIS A 150 18.16 7.90 -12.02
C HIS A 150 17.91 6.84 -10.95
N LYS A 151 18.59 6.96 -9.82
CA LYS A 151 18.22 6.28 -8.59
C LYS A 151 17.01 6.97 -8.03
N VAL A 152 15.89 6.25 -7.95
CA VAL A 152 14.63 6.77 -7.40
C VAL A 152 14.30 6.02 -6.12
N GLU A 153 14.16 6.76 -5.05
CA GLU A 153 13.67 6.27 -3.78
C GLU A 153 12.30 6.88 -3.49
N SER A 154 11.34 6.05 -3.12
CA SER A 154 10.02 6.51 -2.69
C SER A 154 9.63 5.86 -1.39
N SER A 155 8.99 6.61 -0.51
CA SER A 155 8.33 6.07 0.68
C SER A 155 6.91 6.59 0.82
N VAL A 156 6.08 5.83 1.50
CA VAL A 156 4.67 6.16 1.72
C VAL A 156 4.16 5.41 2.95
N VAL A 157 3.24 6.02 3.66
CA VAL A 157 2.37 5.35 4.63
C VAL A 157 0.95 5.35 4.09
N GLN A 158 0.32 4.21 4.12
CA GLN A 158 -1.02 4.03 3.59
C GLN A 158 -1.79 2.99 4.39
N ARG A 159 -3.12 3.04 4.34
CA ARG A 159 -3.96 1.97 4.84
C ARG A 159 -4.26 0.99 3.72
N GLU A 160 -3.98 -0.26 3.97
CA GLU A 160 -4.30 -1.35 3.06
C GLU A 160 -5.39 -2.25 3.66
N THR A 161 -6.30 -2.69 2.80
CA THR A 161 -7.33 -3.67 3.15
C THR A 161 -7.20 -4.86 2.21
N TRP A 162 -7.09 -6.04 2.79
CA TRP A 162 -7.08 -7.32 2.07
C TRP A 162 -8.40 -8.04 2.25
N LYS A 163 -8.77 -8.81 1.25
CA LYS A 163 -9.95 -9.66 1.24
C LYS A 163 -9.53 -11.11 1.06
N ARG A 164 -10.10 -11.98 1.86
CA ARG A 164 -9.92 -13.42 1.71
C ARG A 164 -10.73 -13.91 0.52
N THR A 165 -10.09 -14.68 -0.35
CA THR A 165 -10.69 -15.32 -1.53
C THR A 165 -10.36 -16.82 -1.48
N ASP A 166 -10.92 -17.61 -2.41
CA ASP A 166 -10.58 -19.03 -2.55
C ASP A 166 -9.11 -19.25 -2.89
N GLU A 167 -8.45 -18.24 -3.47
CA GLU A 167 -7.02 -18.27 -3.84
C GLU A 167 -6.12 -17.64 -2.76
N GLY A 168 -6.67 -17.33 -1.57
CA GLY A 168 -5.95 -16.69 -0.47
C GLY A 168 -6.27 -15.21 -0.29
N TRP A 169 -5.41 -14.51 0.45
CA TRP A 169 -5.59 -13.09 0.71
C TRP A 169 -5.11 -12.25 -0.48
N LYS A 170 -5.99 -11.35 -0.95
CA LYS A 170 -5.69 -10.43 -2.05
C LYS A 170 -5.93 -8.98 -1.63
N LEU A 171 -5.12 -8.06 -2.15
CA LEU A 171 -5.30 -6.64 -1.88
C LEU A 171 -6.60 -6.15 -2.53
N PHE A 172 -7.47 -5.57 -1.69
CA PHE A 172 -8.79 -5.10 -2.08
C PHE A 172 -8.84 -3.57 -2.21
N ARG A 173 -8.22 -2.85 -1.25
CA ARG A 173 -8.28 -1.39 -1.22
C ARG A 173 -7.00 -0.80 -0.64
N VAL A 174 -6.62 0.37 -1.17
CA VAL A 174 -5.60 1.24 -0.60
C VAL A 174 -6.20 2.62 -0.41
N ASP A 175 -6.10 3.16 0.79
CA ASP A 175 -6.57 4.50 1.15
C ASP A 175 -5.66 5.16 2.20
N ASN A 176 -6.08 6.32 2.71
CA ASN A 176 -5.36 7.07 3.74
C ASN A 176 -3.86 7.20 3.44
N ILE A 177 -3.55 7.55 2.19
CA ILE A 177 -2.19 7.70 1.69
C ILE A 177 -1.60 8.99 2.26
N ARG A 178 -0.47 8.89 2.98
CA ARG A 178 0.18 10.00 3.69
C ARG A 178 1.69 9.82 3.79
N ASP A 179 2.36 10.83 4.28
CA ASP A 179 3.81 10.82 4.58
C ASP A 179 4.65 10.35 3.39
N GLY A 180 4.20 10.75 2.17
CA GLY A 180 4.90 10.40 0.94
C GLY A 180 6.17 11.20 0.76
N SER A 181 7.24 10.53 0.34
CA SER A 181 8.47 11.18 -0.12
C SER A 181 8.97 10.57 -1.41
N LEU A 182 9.60 11.39 -2.23
CA LEU A 182 10.26 10.98 -3.46
C LEU A 182 11.64 11.65 -3.52
N LEU A 183 12.68 10.83 -3.63
CA LEU A 183 14.05 11.29 -3.87
C LEU A 183 14.51 10.80 -5.24
N VAL A 184 15.20 11.68 -5.95
CA VAL A 184 15.89 11.36 -7.20
C VAL A 184 17.37 11.71 -6.99
N ASP A 185 18.25 10.71 -7.13
CA ASP A 185 19.68 10.83 -6.87
C ASP A 185 19.94 11.46 -5.48
N ASP A 186 19.23 10.91 -4.48
CA ASP A 186 19.28 11.31 -3.06
C ASP A 186 18.81 12.76 -2.77
N LYS A 187 18.17 13.43 -3.73
CA LYS A 187 17.63 14.79 -3.58
C LYS A 187 16.09 14.78 -3.63
N PRO A 188 15.39 15.60 -2.84
CA PRO A 188 13.95 15.72 -2.92
C PRO A 188 13.47 16.05 -4.33
N TYR A 189 12.38 15.39 -4.78
CA TYR A 189 11.79 15.62 -6.07
C TYR A 189 10.28 15.91 -5.95
N PRO A 190 9.76 16.97 -6.57
CA PRO A 190 10.49 18.03 -7.28
C PRO A 190 11.40 18.84 -6.33
N PRO A 191 12.48 19.45 -6.85
CA PRO A 191 13.32 20.32 -6.04
C PRO A 191 12.50 21.49 -5.51
N ARG A 192 12.70 21.84 -4.23
CA ARG A 192 12.07 22.99 -3.57
C ARG A 192 12.73 24.29 -4.00
#